data_17aa559fec8dff90aeb0ccd4410e95f2
#
_entry.id   17aa559fec8dff90aeb0ccd4410e95f2
#
_cell.length_a   1.000
_cell.length_b   1.000
_cell.length_c   1.000
_cell.angle_alpha   90.00
_cell.angle_beta   90.00
_cell.angle_gamma   90.00
#
_symmetry.space_group_name_H-M   'P 1'
#
loop_
_entity.id
_entity.type
_entity.pdbx_description
1 polymer ?
#
loop_
_entity_poly.entity_id
_entity_poly.type
_entity_poly.pdbx_seq_one_letter_code
_entity_poly.pdbx_strand_id
1 'polypeptide(L)'
;MQTIPEKIDLDGIRMFFILGRPRSGTTLLRTLFEAHLNTITAPECGFIINMEPKYGKVTHWTKEVLVSFYDDLMLNPKIGNWELDRDKTIESLLLYQGENSFQNICKVIFLNYKSVFASENVKWIADKNPTYATYASRLMKIFPDAVFLHITRDPRDNIVSIKTFEFEAPIAALLAYRWRNSSIKLFKLRKKYPKKFFHIRYEDLATEPSKYTQMMCNYLDIPFREDVFDYYKKADERLKGKVEPADLKFHKGLLNPINTNRLGLWETKLTDKEVRYAETVIGKWMEMYGYERKYKRFDLWLWLKALPWMLYGRSLYIVRDIFDIMPYSVQIKLKNKGPLLAGFVGKMVKK
;
A
#
# COMPACT_ATOMS: atom_id res chain seq x y z
N MET A 1 9.16 10.91 -34.65
CA MET A 1 8.80 9.50 -34.91
C MET A 1 8.28 8.93 -33.61
N GLN A 2 7.02 8.46 -33.58
CA GLN A 2 6.50 7.69 -32.45
C GLN A 2 7.19 6.33 -32.48
N THR A 3 8.01 6.03 -31.48
CA THR A 3 8.57 4.69 -31.34
C THR A 3 7.41 3.73 -31.07
N ILE A 4 7.21 2.77 -31.99
CA ILE A 4 6.29 1.64 -31.78
C ILE A 4 6.73 0.94 -30.52
N PRO A 5 5.83 0.66 -29.56
CA PRO A 5 6.20 -0.04 -28.34
C PRO A 5 6.82 -1.40 -28.70
N GLU A 6 8.00 -1.69 -28.15
CA GLU A 6 8.68 -2.96 -28.35
C GLU A 6 8.19 -3.97 -27.30
N LYS A 7 8.04 -5.24 -27.71
CA LYS A 7 7.67 -6.32 -26.79
C LYS A 7 8.82 -6.59 -25.83
N ILE A 8 8.59 -6.36 -24.53
CA ILE A 8 9.55 -6.57 -23.48
C ILE A 8 9.39 -7.99 -22.91
N ASP A 9 10.50 -8.63 -22.52
CA ASP A 9 10.44 -9.85 -21.72
C ASP A 9 9.92 -9.56 -20.31
N LEU A 10 8.68 -9.96 -20.06
CA LEU A 10 8.02 -9.76 -18.76
C LEU A 10 8.44 -10.80 -17.72
N ASP A 11 9.01 -11.92 -18.11
CA ASP A 11 9.43 -12.97 -17.18
C ASP A 11 10.67 -12.54 -16.39
N GLY A 12 11.52 -11.70 -17.00
CA GLY A 12 12.66 -11.06 -16.35
C GLY A 12 12.26 -9.96 -15.34
N ILE A 13 11.01 -9.47 -15.38
CA ILE A 13 10.53 -8.40 -14.49
C ILE A 13 9.68 -8.99 -13.36
N ARG A 14 10.10 -8.81 -12.12
CA ARG A 14 9.41 -9.33 -10.93
C ARG A 14 8.56 -8.26 -10.25
N MET A 15 7.63 -8.70 -9.40
CA MET A 15 6.82 -7.80 -8.58
C MET A 15 7.28 -7.80 -7.13
N PHE A 16 7.30 -6.63 -6.48
CA PHE A 16 7.26 -6.57 -5.03
C PHE A 16 6.14 -5.68 -4.53
N PHE A 17 5.62 -6.01 -3.37
CA PHE A 17 4.52 -5.27 -2.74
C PHE A 17 4.99 -4.60 -1.47
N ILE A 18 4.69 -3.30 -1.34
CA ILE A 18 4.95 -2.56 -0.11
C ILE A 18 3.71 -2.68 0.78
N LEU A 19 3.88 -3.36 1.89
CA LEU A 19 2.82 -3.64 2.85
C LEU A 19 3.05 -2.89 4.15
N GLY A 20 1.97 -2.42 4.72
CA GLY A 20 1.98 -1.77 6.04
C GLY A 20 0.64 -1.11 6.33
N ARG A 21 0.42 -0.79 7.59
CA ARG A 21 -0.73 0.03 7.98
C ARG A 21 -0.61 1.43 7.35
N PRO A 22 -1.70 2.07 6.89
CA PRO A 22 -1.65 3.48 6.51
C PRO A 22 -0.90 4.31 7.56
N ARG A 23 -0.14 5.29 7.14
CA ARG A 23 0.66 6.18 8.00
C ARG A 23 1.87 5.53 8.70
N SER A 24 2.33 4.37 8.21
CA SER A 24 3.55 3.71 8.70
C SER A 24 4.79 3.96 7.82
N GLY A 25 4.77 4.94 6.92
CA GLY A 25 5.90 5.23 6.03
C GLY A 25 5.85 4.52 4.67
N THR A 26 4.76 3.82 4.33
CA THR A 26 4.61 3.11 3.05
C THR A 26 4.77 4.02 1.84
N THR A 27 4.33 5.28 1.91
CA THR A 27 4.49 6.24 0.82
C THR A 27 5.94 6.70 0.67
N LEU A 28 6.66 6.91 1.78
CA LEU A 28 8.10 7.19 1.75
C LEU A 28 8.85 6.06 1.04
N LEU A 29 8.59 4.82 1.48
CA LEU A 29 9.23 3.64 0.90
C LEU A 29 8.92 3.51 -0.60
N ARG A 30 7.65 3.72 -1.01
CA ARG A 30 7.27 3.78 -2.41
C ARG A 30 8.10 4.83 -3.18
N THR A 31 8.24 6.02 -2.61
CA THR A 31 8.94 7.13 -3.28
C THR A 31 10.43 6.86 -3.46
N LEU A 32 11.09 6.21 -2.50
CA LEU A 32 12.48 5.80 -2.63
C LEU A 32 12.66 4.83 -3.82
N PHE A 33 11.76 3.86 -3.94
CA PHE A 33 11.80 2.94 -5.08
C PHE A 33 11.29 3.55 -6.39
N GLU A 34 10.42 4.56 -6.36
CA GLU A 34 10.05 5.32 -7.56
C GLU A 34 11.26 6.10 -8.13
N ALA A 35 12.15 6.59 -7.25
CA ALA A 35 13.38 7.27 -7.64
C ALA A 35 14.51 6.32 -8.05
N HIS A 36 14.36 5.01 -7.87
CA HIS A 36 15.38 4.02 -8.18
C HIS A 36 15.29 3.56 -9.64
N LEU A 37 16.41 3.63 -10.39
CA LEU A 37 16.45 3.36 -11.84
C LEU A 37 15.93 1.97 -12.23
N ASN A 38 16.18 0.93 -11.41
CA ASN A 38 15.81 -0.43 -11.74
C ASN A 38 14.39 -0.81 -11.31
N THR A 39 13.57 0.16 -10.93
CA THR A 39 12.20 -0.08 -10.47
C THR A 39 11.19 0.86 -11.13
N ILE A 40 9.98 0.35 -11.33
CA ILE A 40 8.80 1.15 -11.67
C ILE A 40 7.83 1.07 -10.51
N THR A 41 7.37 2.22 -10.04
CA THR A 41 6.40 2.30 -8.93
C THR A 41 5.35 3.36 -9.25
N ALA A 42 4.11 2.92 -9.42
CA ALA A 42 3.01 3.82 -9.72
C ALA A 42 2.29 4.31 -8.45
N PRO A 43 1.45 5.36 -8.53
CA PRO A 43 0.55 5.79 -7.46
C PRO A 43 -0.40 4.68 -7.01
N GLU A 44 -1.00 4.83 -5.83
CA GLU A 44 -1.94 3.84 -5.28
C GLU A 44 -3.12 3.59 -6.21
N CYS A 45 -3.24 2.35 -6.67
CA CYS A 45 -4.43 1.84 -7.34
C CYS A 45 -4.58 0.35 -7.07
N GLY A 46 -5.68 -0.05 -6.45
CA GLY A 46 -5.92 -1.45 -6.06
C GLY A 46 -6.41 -2.34 -7.21
N PHE A 47 -6.11 -2.02 -8.47
CA PHE A 47 -6.69 -2.68 -9.62
C PHE A 47 -6.38 -4.18 -9.68
N ILE A 48 -5.21 -4.63 -9.26
CA ILE A 48 -4.84 -6.05 -9.26
C ILE A 48 -5.89 -6.87 -8.51
N ILE A 49 -6.13 -6.52 -7.23
CA ILE A 49 -7.11 -7.23 -6.40
C ILE A 49 -8.54 -7.04 -6.92
N ASN A 50 -8.84 -5.87 -7.49
CA ASN A 50 -10.17 -5.55 -7.97
C ASN A 50 -10.53 -6.31 -9.25
N MET A 51 -9.57 -6.53 -10.14
CA MET A 51 -9.80 -7.15 -11.45
C MET A 51 -9.53 -8.65 -11.48
N GLU A 52 -8.78 -9.18 -10.51
CA GLU A 52 -8.49 -10.62 -10.43
C GLU A 52 -9.75 -11.50 -10.45
N PRO A 53 -10.90 -11.15 -9.82
CA PRO A 53 -12.09 -12.00 -9.89
C PRO A 53 -12.61 -12.20 -11.31
N LYS A 54 -12.43 -11.22 -12.21
CA LYS A 54 -12.87 -11.32 -13.61
C LYS A 54 -11.78 -11.89 -14.52
N TYR A 55 -10.54 -11.44 -14.34
CA TYR A 55 -9.46 -11.69 -15.29
C TYR A 55 -8.38 -12.67 -14.81
N GLY A 56 -8.36 -13.00 -13.52
CA GLY A 56 -7.30 -13.80 -12.91
C GLY A 56 -7.17 -15.23 -13.45
N LYS A 57 -8.20 -15.74 -14.12
CA LYS A 57 -8.21 -17.07 -14.75
C LYS A 57 -8.15 -17.03 -16.28
N VAL A 58 -8.04 -15.86 -16.89
CA VAL A 58 -7.90 -15.71 -18.33
C VAL A 58 -6.49 -16.13 -18.72
N THR A 59 -6.38 -17.09 -19.62
CA THR A 59 -5.10 -17.57 -20.19
C THR A 59 -4.94 -17.20 -21.64
N HIS A 60 -6.06 -17.01 -22.37
CA HIS A 60 -6.06 -16.60 -23.77
C HIS A 60 -6.62 -15.18 -23.89
N TRP A 61 -5.77 -14.23 -24.28
CA TRP A 61 -6.07 -12.80 -24.34
C TRP A 61 -6.29 -12.36 -25.78
N THR A 62 -7.55 -12.28 -26.21
CA THR A 62 -7.91 -11.71 -27.52
C THR A 62 -7.85 -10.18 -27.47
N LYS A 63 -7.91 -9.53 -28.62
CA LYS A 63 -7.98 -8.06 -28.70
C LYS A 63 -9.17 -7.52 -27.91
N GLU A 64 -10.33 -8.14 -28.02
CA GLU A 64 -11.57 -7.73 -27.34
C GLU A 64 -11.42 -7.84 -25.83
N VAL A 65 -10.79 -8.91 -25.33
CA VAL A 65 -10.52 -9.12 -23.90
C VAL A 65 -9.54 -8.08 -23.37
N LEU A 66 -8.48 -7.76 -24.12
CA LEU A 66 -7.50 -6.73 -23.73
C LEU A 66 -8.10 -5.34 -23.71
N VAL A 67 -8.93 -4.97 -24.67
CA VAL A 67 -9.66 -3.71 -24.69
C VAL A 67 -10.64 -3.64 -23.51
N SER A 68 -11.42 -4.72 -23.28
CA SER A 68 -12.32 -4.79 -22.12
C SER A 68 -11.58 -4.71 -20.80
N PHE A 69 -10.38 -5.30 -20.70
CA PHE A 69 -9.53 -5.17 -19.52
C PHE A 69 -9.12 -3.72 -19.27
N TYR A 70 -8.69 -3.00 -20.31
CA TYR A 70 -8.34 -1.58 -20.20
C TYR A 70 -9.55 -0.73 -19.77
N ASP A 71 -10.72 -0.94 -20.41
CA ASP A 71 -11.93 -0.18 -20.08
C ASP A 71 -12.37 -0.43 -18.61
N ASP A 72 -12.30 -1.67 -18.14
CA ASP A 72 -12.56 -2.01 -16.74
C ASP A 72 -11.48 -1.45 -15.79
N LEU A 73 -10.21 -1.40 -16.23
CA LEU A 73 -9.13 -0.78 -15.48
C LEU A 73 -9.45 0.69 -15.19
N MET A 74 -9.96 1.42 -16.20
CA MET A 74 -10.31 2.84 -16.06
C MET A 74 -11.48 3.10 -15.11
N LEU A 75 -12.25 2.08 -14.73
CA LEU A 75 -13.29 2.17 -13.70
C LEU A 75 -12.73 2.06 -12.27
N ASN A 76 -11.45 1.72 -12.10
CA ASN A 76 -10.88 1.58 -10.77
C ASN A 76 -10.62 2.93 -10.12
N PRO A 77 -10.94 3.09 -8.82
CA PRO A 77 -10.61 4.30 -8.09
C PRO A 77 -9.11 4.62 -8.15
N LYS A 78 -8.77 5.88 -8.33
CA LYS A 78 -7.41 6.42 -8.39
C LYS A 78 -6.59 6.06 -9.63
N ILE A 79 -7.10 5.27 -10.58
CA ILE A 79 -6.34 4.95 -11.80
C ILE A 79 -6.09 6.21 -12.65
N GLY A 80 -6.98 7.19 -12.59
CA GLY A 80 -6.80 8.48 -13.27
C GLY A 80 -5.50 9.20 -12.91
N ASN A 81 -4.97 8.97 -11.70
CA ASN A 81 -3.69 9.53 -11.26
C ASN A 81 -2.48 8.94 -12.00
N TRP A 82 -2.67 7.88 -12.79
CA TRP A 82 -1.59 7.28 -13.60
C TRP A 82 -1.44 7.96 -14.96
N GLU A 83 -2.46 8.72 -15.38
CA GLU A 83 -2.47 9.45 -16.67
C GLU A 83 -2.07 8.55 -17.85
N LEU A 84 -2.61 7.34 -17.87
CA LEU A 84 -2.33 6.37 -18.92
C LEU A 84 -2.87 6.89 -20.26
N ASP A 85 -2.01 6.92 -21.27
CA ASP A 85 -2.40 7.17 -22.65
C ASP A 85 -3.15 5.94 -23.16
N ARG A 86 -4.41 6.11 -23.57
CA ARG A 86 -5.28 5.00 -23.99
C ARG A 86 -4.70 4.23 -25.16
N ASP A 87 -4.34 4.94 -26.21
CA ASP A 87 -3.95 4.30 -27.47
C ASP A 87 -2.62 3.57 -27.31
N LYS A 88 -1.64 4.20 -26.67
CA LYS A 88 -0.34 3.58 -26.36
C LYS A 88 -0.46 2.40 -25.40
N THR A 89 -1.35 2.49 -24.42
CA THR A 89 -1.55 1.38 -23.48
C THR A 89 -2.21 0.19 -24.16
N ILE A 90 -3.20 0.44 -25.01
CA ILE A 90 -3.83 -0.64 -25.81
C ILE A 90 -2.84 -1.23 -26.81
N GLU A 91 -2.07 -0.41 -27.53
CA GLU A 91 -1.00 -0.90 -28.41
C GLU A 91 -0.02 -1.80 -27.65
N SER A 92 0.44 -1.36 -26.47
CA SER A 92 1.31 -2.17 -25.62
C SER A 92 0.67 -3.48 -25.18
N LEU A 93 -0.61 -3.48 -24.80
CA LEU A 93 -1.36 -4.68 -24.43
C LEU A 93 -1.47 -5.66 -25.61
N LEU A 94 -1.72 -5.18 -26.82
CA LEU A 94 -1.87 -6.00 -28.01
C LEU A 94 -0.59 -6.78 -28.37
N LEU A 95 0.59 -6.32 -27.99
CA LEU A 95 1.85 -7.07 -28.13
C LEU A 95 1.86 -8.39 -27.32
N TYR A 96 0.97 -8.49 -26.33
CA TYR A 96 0.85 -9.65 -25.43
C TYR A 96 -0.45 -10.44 -25.68
N GLN A 97 -1.06 -10.25 -26.87
CA GLN A 97 -2.20 -11.05 -27.31
C GLN A 97 -1.82 -12.54 -27.45
N GLY A 98 -2.79 -13.42 -27.22
CA GLY A 98 -2.62 -14.89 -27.27
C GLY A 98 -2.51 -15.48 -25.87
N GLU A 99 -1.73 -16.54 -25.72
CA GLU A 99 -1.52 -17.20 -24.43
C GLU A 99 -0.66 -16.32 -23.52
N ASN A 100 -1.25 -15.90 -22.41
CA ASN A 100 -0.57 -15.05 -21.44
C ASN A 100 -1.25 -15.12 -20.05
N SER A 101 -0.54 -14.67 -19.03
CA SER A 101 -1.05 -14.64 -17.66
C SER A 101 -1.63 -13.27 -17.28
N PHE A 102 -2.59 -13.27 -16.36
CA PHE A 102 -3.09 -12.04 -15.74
C PHE A 102 -1.96 -11.19 -15.14
N GLN A 103 -0.96 -11.85 -14.55
CA GLN A 103 0.21 -11.22 -13.97
C GLN A 103 0.98 -10.39 -15.00
N ASN A 104 1.23 -10.95 -16.17
CA ASN A 104 1.94 -10.28 -17.25
C ASN A 104 1.13 -9.09 -17.80
N ILE A 105 -0.18 -9.25 -17.96
CA ILE A 105 -1.04 -8.14 -18.39
C ILE A 105 -1.03 -7.01 -17.34
N CYS A 106 -1.03 -7.32 -16.04
CA CYS A 106 -0.85 -6.32 -15.00
C CYS A 106 0.50 -5.60 -15.11
N LYS A 107 1.60 -6.33 -15.37
CA LYS A 107 2.94 -5.72 -15.55
C LYS A 107 2.94 -4.72 -16.72
N VAL A 108 2.29 -5.04 -17.85
CA VAL A 108 2.17 -4.11 -18.99
C VAL A 108 1.54 -2.79 -18.57
N ILE A 109 0.51 -2.81 -17.72
CA ILE A 109 -0.11 -1.57 -17.22
C ILE A 109 0.90 -0.72 -16.42
N PHE A 110 1.68 -1.35 -15.52
CA PHE A 110 2.71 -0.62 -14.77
C PHE A 110 3.80 -0.04 -15.68
N LEU A 111 4.20 -0.75 -16.73
CA LEU A 111 5.21 -0.31 -17.68
C LEU A 111 4.74 0.88 -18.55
N ASN A 112 3.43 1.08 -18.68
CA ASN A 112 2.85 2.26 -19.33
C ASN A 112 2.72 3.49 -18.41
N TYR A 113 2.93 3.33 -17.09
CA TYR A 113 2.97 4.45 -16.18
C TYR A 113 4.23 5.29 -16.38
N LYS A 114 4.06 6.60 -16.56
CA LYS A 114 5.18 7.54 -16.70
C LYS A 114 5.48 8.21 -15.35
N SER A 115 6.57 7.78 -14.74
CA SER A 115 7.13 8.47 -13.58
C SER A 115 7.88 9.75 -13.99
N VAL A 116 8.00 10.70 -13.07
CA VAL A 116 8.93 11.85 -13.21
C VAL A 116 10.40 11.44 -13.03
N PHE A 117 10.65 10.24 -12.54
CA PHE A 117 11.98 9.65 -12.40
C PHE A 117 12.28 8.77 -13.61
N ALA A 118 13.54 8.78 -14.04
CA ALA A 118 13.99 7.85 -15.07
C ALA A 118 14.01 6.42 -14.56
N SER A 119 13.75 5.46 -15.44
CA SER A 119 13.92 4.04 -15.16
C SER A 119 14.77 3.41 -16.28
N GLU A 120 15.71 2.55 -15.89
CA GLU A 120 16.61 1.85 -16.80
C GLU A 120 16.79 0.42 -16.31
N ASN A 121 16.87 -0.53 -17.23
CA ASN A 121 17.07 -1.94 -16.89
C ASN A 121 16.12 -2.40 -15.74
N VAL A 122 14.82 -2.17 -15.95
CA VAL A 122 13.80 -2.44 -14.95
C VAL A 122 13.80 -3.92 -14.58
N LYS A 123 14.10 -4.23 -13.33
CA LYS A 123 14.05 -5.58 -12.76
C LYS A 123 12.79 -5.80 -11.93
N TRP A 124 12.24 -4.72 -11.37
CA TRP A 124 11.12 -4.80 -10.44
C TRP A 124 10.02 -3.78 -10.73
N ILE A 125 8.81 -4.23 -10.58
CA ILE A 125 7.63 -3.38 -10.47
C ILE A 125 7.18 -3.39 -9.01
N ALA A 126 7.02 -2.22 -8.43
CA ALA A 126 6.55 -2.06 -7.05
C ALA A 126 5.08 -1.61 -7.03
N ASP A 127 4.25 -2.30 -6.27
CA ASP A 127 2.88 -1.85 -6.01
C ASP A 127 2.70 -1.58 -4.51
N LYS A 128 2.21 -0.38 -4.20
CA LYS A 128 1.92 0.05 -2.84
C LYS A 128 0.46 0.41 -2.70
N ASN A 129 -0.25 -0.40 -1.95
CA ASN A 129 -1.61 -0.08 -1.54
C ASN A 129 -1.77 -0.43 -0.05
N PRO A 130 -2.22 0.53 0.80
CA PRO A 130 -2.37 0.28 2.24
C PRO A 130 -3.32 -0.87 2.59
N THR A 131 -4.28 -1.18 1.72
CA THR A 131 -5.21 -2.30 1.91
C THR A 131 -4.55 -3.67 1.71
N TYR A 132 -3.46 -3.74 0.96
CA TYR A 132 -2.77 -5.00 0.63
C TYR A 132 -2.21 -5.74 1.84
N ALA A 133 -1.98 -5.06 2.96
CA ALA A 133 -1.62 -5.73 4.21
C ALA A 133 -2.61 -6.83 4.62
N THR A 134 -3.88 -6.71 4.22
CA THR A 134 -4.91 -7.72 4.48
C THR A 134 -5.13 -8.70 3.34
N TYR A 135 -4.60 -8.41 2.14
CA TYR A 135 -4.67 -9.23 0.93
C TYR A 135 -3.36 -9.94 0.59
N ALA A 136 -2.33 -9.87 1.44
CA ALA A 136 -1.01 -10.41 1.16
C ALA A 136 -1.05 -11.89 0.72
N SER A 137 -1.88 -12.73 1.36
CA SER A 137 -2.04 -14.14 0.95
C SER A 137 -2.64 -14.31 -0.45
N ARG A 138 -3.52 -13.40 -0.87
CA ARG A 138 -4.12 -13.41 -2.21
C ARG A 138 -3.11 -12.93 -3.24
N LEU A 139 -2.36 -11.87 -2.94
CA LEU A 139 -1.26 -11.40 -3.80
C LEU A 139 -0.19 -12.48 -4.01
N MET A 140 0.15 -13.25 -2.96
CA MET A 140 1.08 -14.38 -3.07
C MET A 140 0.59 -15.50 -4.00
N LYS A 141 -0.74 -15.66 -4.15
CA LYS A 141 -1.32 -16.60 -5.10
C LYS A 141 -1.31 -16.06 -6.53
N ILE A 142 -1.64 -14.75 -6.68
CA ILE A 142 -1.64 -14.08 -7.98
C ILE A 142 -0.21 -13.97 -8.52
N PHE A 143 0.75 -13.60 -7.68
CA PHE A 143 2.17 -13.44 -8.04
C PHE A 143 3.03 -14.39 -7.20
N PRO A 144 3.20 -15.66 -7.60
CA PRO A 144 3.96 -16.64 -6.83
C PRO A 144 5.40 -16.24 -6.58
N ASP A 145 6.02 -15.48 -7.48
CA ASP A 145 7.43 -15.06 -7.41
C ASP A 145 7.62 -13.70 -6.72
N ALA A 146 6.52 -13.04 -6.37
CA ALA A 146 6.59 -11.75 -5.70
C ALA A 146 7.22 -11.85 -4.31
N VAL A 147 7.85 -10.73 -3.92
CA VAL A 147 8.35 -10.51 -2.57
C VAL A 147 7.65 -9.31 -1.93
N PHE A 148 7.80 -9.17 -0.62
CA PHE A 148 7.02 -8.21 0.17
C PHE A 148 7.95 -7.39 1.07
N LEU A 149 7.94 -6.08 0.89
CA LEU A 149 8.56 -5.15 1.82
C LEU A 149 7.51 -4.73 2.85
N HIS A 150 7.64 -5.22 4.07
CA HIS A 150 6.70 -4.95 5.16
C HIS A 150 7.25 -3.87 6.08
N ILE A 151 6.67 -2.67 6.02
CA ILE A 151 7.03 -1.58 6.92
C ILE A 151 6.02 -1.48 8.06
N THR A 152 6.54 -1.41 9.29
CA THR A 152 5.76 -1.14 10.50
C THR A 152 6.16 0.20 11.10
N ARG A 153 5.34 0.72 11.97
CA ARG A 153 5.60 1.92 12.76
C ARG A 153 5.06 1.71 14.16
N ASP A 154 5.64 2.38 15.16
CA ASP A 154 5.09 2.40 16.51
C ASP A 154 3.57 2.65 16.42
N PRO A 155 2.75 1.73 16.95
CA PRO A 155 1.30 1.86 16.84
C PRO A 155 0.76 3.13 17.47
N ARG A 156 1.42 3.69 18.47
CA ARG A 156 1.03 4.94 19.14
C ARG A 156 1.28 6.13 18.20
N ASP A 157 2.45 6.20 17.55
CA ASP A 157 2.74 7.21 16.51
C ASP A 157 1.85 7.04 15.28
N ASN A 158 1.51 5.80 14.92
CA ASN A 158 0.56 5.52 13.87
C ASN A 158 -0.83 6.10 14.21
N ILE A 159 -1.31 5.91 15.44
CA ILE A 159 -2.56 6.50 15.96
C ILE A 159 -2.51 8.02 15.89
N VAL A 160 -1.45 8.66 16.39
CA VAL A 160 -1.26 10.12 16.29
C VAL A 160 -1.41 10.57 14.84
N SER A 161 -0.70 9.90 13.92
CA SER A 161 -0.72 10.29 12.51
C SER A 161 -2.09 10.09 11.86
N ILE A 162 -2.84 9.03 12.20
CA ILE A 162 -4.18 8.80 11.66
C ILE A 162 -5.18 9.81 12.21
N LYS A 163 -5.12 10.15 13.49
CA LYS A 163 -6.00 11.17 14.11
C LYS A 163 -5.87 12.55 13.45
N THR A 164 -4.70 12.86 12.90
CA THR A 164 -4.47 14.13 12.18
C THR A 164 -5.20 14.17 10.84
N PHE A 165 -5.55 13.01 10.28
CA PHE A 165 -6.17 12.89 8.95
C PHE A 165 -7.51 12.18 9.09
N GLU A 166 -8.60 12.86 8.94
CA GLU A 166 -9.98 12.43 9.22
C GLU A 166 -10.54 11.27 8.36
N PHE A 167 -9.71 10.40 7.82
CA PHE A 167 -10.16 9.27 7.00
C PHE A 167 -10.55 8.01 7.79
N GLU A 168 -10.22 7.96 9.08
CA GLU A 168 -10.69 6.95 10.02
C GLU A 168 -11.21 7.62 11.30
N ALA A 169 -12.17 7.00 11.98
CA ALA A 169 -12.63 7.48 13.27
C ALA A 169 -11.45 7.58 14.27
N PRO A 170 -11.24 8.73 14.93
CA PRO A 170 -10.05 9.00 15.75
C PRO A 170 -10.09 8.32 17.13
N ILE A 171 -10.54 7.08 17.17
CA ILE A 171 -10.75 6.31 18.41
C ILE A 171 -9.56 5.37 18.62
N ALA A 172 -8.75 5.63 19.65
CA ALA A 172 -7.51 4.91 19.91
C ALA A 172 -7.69 3.37 19.97
N ALA A 173 -8.75 2.87 20.62
CA ALA A 173 -9.04 1.44 20.71
C ALA A 173 -9.32 0.80 19.33
N LEU A 174 -10.07 1.49 18.44
CA LEU A 174 -10.34 1.04 17.08
C LEU A 174 -9.07 1.02 16.24
N LEU A 175 -8.30 2.11 16.27
CA LEU A 175 -7.06 2.24 15.50
C LEU A 175 -6.02 1.21 15.95
N ALA A 176 -5.91 0.98 17.26
CA ALA A 176 -5.07 -0.06 17.86
C ALA A 176 -5.48 -1.47 17.40
N TYR A 177 -6.79 -1.77 17.41
CA TYR A 177 -7.29 -3.05 16.92
C TYR A 177 -6.96 -3.27 15.44
N ARG A 178 -7.13 -2.26 14.60
CA ARG A 178 -6.83 -2.35 13.17
C ARG A 178 -5.34 -2.52 12.91
N TRP A 179 -4.46 -1.82 13.66
CA TRP A 179 -3.02 -2.03 13.62
C TRP A 179 -2.67 -3.47 14.00
N ARG A 180 -3.19 -3.94 15.14
CA ARG A 180 -2.98 -5.31 15.62
C ARG A 180 -3.41 -6.36 14.60
N ASN A 181 -4.59 -6.21 14.01
CA ASN A 181 -5.13 -7.20 13.07
C ASN A 181 -4.29 -7.33 11.79
N SER A 182 -3.86 -6.22 11.19
CA SER A 182 -2.97 -6.24 10.03
C SER A 182 -1.59 -6.80 10.39
N SER A 183 -1.02 -6.38 11.51
CA SER A 183 0.30 -6.82 11.98
C SER A 183 0.33 -8.32 12.28
N ILE A 184 -0.69 -8.87 12.94
CA ILE A 184 -0.78 -10.32 13.20
C ILE A 184 -0.79 -11.12 11.90
N LYS A 185 -1.60 -10.70 10.92
CA LYS A 185 -1.69 -11.39 9.63
C LYS A 185 -0.33 -11.42 8.91
N LEU A 186 0.31 -10.27 8.82
CA LEU A 186 1.62 -10.15 8.17
C LEU A 186 2.73 -10.89 8.94
N PHE A 187 2.71 -10.85 10.29
CA PHE A 187 3.66 -11.60 11.11
C PHE A 187 3.57 -13.10 10.84
N LYS A 188 2.35 -13.66 10.81
CA LYS A 188 2.13 -15.08 10.52
C LYS A 188 2.61 -15.47 9.12
N LEU A 189 2.33 -14.64 8.11
CA LEU A 189 2.81 -14.88 6.74
C LEU A 189 4.34 -14.81 6.66
N ARG A 190 4.96 -13.81 7.26
CA ARG A 190 6.41 -13.67 7.31
C ARG A 190 7.07 -14.86 7.98
N LYS A 191 6.51 -15.37 9.10
CA LYS A 191 7.00 -16.57 9.77
C LYS A 191 6.89 -17.82 8.89
N LYS A 192 5.81 -17.92 8.11
CA LYS A 192 5.57 -19.06 7.20
C LYS A 192 6.44 -19.00 5.94
N TYR A 193 6.69 -17.79 5.42
CA TYR A 193 7.42 -17.55 4.16
C TYR A 193 8.56 -16.55 4.35
N PRO A 194 9.57 -16.84 5.19
CA PRO A 194 10.58 -15.86 5.60
C PRO A 194 11.38 -15.28 4.43
N LYS A 195 11.66 -16.06 3.40
CA LYS A 195 12.39 -15.61 2.19
C LYS A 195 11.60 -14.64 1.32
N LYS A 196 10.27 -14.58 1.47
CA LYS A 196 9.40 -13.70 0.69
C LYS A 196 9.15 -12.34 1.35
N PHE A 197 9.59 -12.14 2.57
CA PHE A 197 9.33 -10.92 3.32
C PHE A 197 10.61 -10.27 3.82
N PHE A 198 10.80 -9.00 3.50
CA PHE A 198 11.72 -8.12 4.20
C PHE A 198 10.92 -7.23 5.14
N HIS A 199 11.28 -7.22 6.43
CA HIS A 199 10.60 -6.39 7.42
C HIS A 199 11.50 -5.27 7.89
N ILE A 200 10.93 -4.07 7.96
CA ILE A 200 11.60 -2.85 8.42
C ILE A 200 10.66 -2.05 9.34
N ARG A 201 11.22 -1.39 10.35
CA ARG A 201 10.49 -0.37 11.10
C ARG A 201 10.70 1.00 10.46
N TYR A 202 9.66 1.83 10.48
CA TYR A 202 9.75 3.22 10.00
C TYR A 202 10.84 4.01 10.73
N GLU A 203 10.96 3.75 12.03
CA GLU A 203 11.94 4.38 12.91
C GLU A 203 13.38 4.09 12.46
N ASP A 204 13.65 2.83 12.11
CA ASP A 204 14.95 2.39 11.61
C ASP A 204 15.29 3.07 10.26
N LEU A 205 14.31 3.10 9.35
CA LEU A 205 14.47 3.77 8.06
C LEU A 205 14.69 5.29 8.22
N ALA A 206 14.02 5.91 9.20
CA ALA A 206 14.14 7.35 9.44
C ALA A 206 15.46 7.74 10.10
N THR A 207 16.04 6.86 10.93
CA THR A 207 17.31 7.11 11.64
C THR A 207 18.55 6.77 10.80
N GLU A 208 18.50 5.67 10.04
CA GLU A 208 19.61 5.17 9.25
C GLU A 208 19.17 4.87 7.79
N PRO A 209 18.72 5.89 7.03
CA PRO A 209 18.06 5.69 5.73
C PRO A 209 18.95 4.94 4.72
N SER A 210 20.24 5.30 4.59
CA SER A 210 21.16 4.64 3.66
C SER A 210 21.33 3.17 3.98
N LYS A 211 21.58 2.81 5.24
CA LYS A 211 21.75 1.44 5.70
C LYS A 211 20.55 0.56 5.36
N TYR A 212 19.36 1.00 5.74
CA TYR A 212 18.15 0.17 5.55
C TYR A 212 17.70 0.14 4.08
N THR A 213 17.94 1.21 3.32
CA THR A 213 17.70 1.19 1.86
C THR A 213 18.68 0.25 1.17
N GLN A 214 19.95 0.25 1.54
CA GLN A 214 20.94 -0.72 1.03
C GLN A 214 20.54 -2.16 1.34
N MET A 215 20.08 -2.45 2.57
CA MET A 215 19.59 -3.79 2.92
C MET A 215 18.39 -4.23 2.06
N MET A 216 17.48 -3.30 1.75
CA MET A 216 16.35 -3.60 0.85
C MET A 216 16.80 -3.81 -0.59
N CYS A 217 17.76 -3.00 -1.10
CA CYS A 217 18.33 -3.18 -2.42
C CYS A 217 19.03 -4.54 -2.53
N ASN A 218 19.82 -4.94 -1.53
CA ASN A 218 20.45 -6.26 -1.48
C ASN A 218 19.42 -7.39 -1.48
N TYR A 219 18.31 -7.23 -0.75
CA TYR A 219 17.21 -8.20 -0.74
C TYR A 219 16.52 -8.34 -2.10
N LEU A 220 16.42 -7.24 -2.85
CA LEU A 220 15.83 -7.18 -4.18
C LEU A 220 16.83 -7.49 -5.30
N ASP A 221 18.11 -7.74 -4.96
CA ASP A 221 19.18 -7.95 -5.94
C ASP A 221 19.28 -6.80 -6.98
N ILE A 222 19.29 -5.57 -6.47
CA ILE A 222 19.53 -4.34 -7.25
C ILE A 222 20.62 -3.51 -6.59
N PRO A 223 21.39 -2.72 -7.37
CA PRO A 223 22.46 -1.89 -6.82
C PRO A 223 21.89 -0.81 -5.90
N PHE A 224 22.52 -0.57 -4.76
CA PHE A 224 22.19 0.58 -3.92
C PHE A 224 22.63 1.88 -4.60
N ARG A 225 21.82 2.93 -4.46
CA ARG A 225 22.07 4.26 -5.02
C ARG A 225 21.71 5.34 -3.99
N GLU A 226 22.66 6.23 -3.71
CA GLU A 226 22.43 7.36 -2.79
C GLU A 226 21.46 8.42 -3.36
N ASP A 227 21.42 8.58 -4.68
CA ASP A 227 20.57 9.58 -5.34
C ASP A 227 19.05 9.32 -5.19
N VAL A 228 18.65 8.14 -4.75
CA VAL A 228 17.24 7.87 -4.39
C VAL A 228 16.76 8.78 -3.26
N PHE A 229 17.65 9.28 -2.41
CA PHE A 229 17.30 10.20 -1.32
C PHE A 229 17.03 11.63 -1.82
N ASP A 230 17.39 11.96 -3.06
CA ASP A 230 17.06 13.22 -3.71
C ASP A 230 15.61 13.29 -4.24
N TYR A 231 14.79 12.30 -3.92
CA TYR A 231 13.38 12.20 -4.36
C TYR A 231 12.58 13.49 -4.13
N TYR A 232 12.87 14.23 -3.07
CA TYR A 232 12.19 15.48 -2.72
C TYR A 232 12.49 16.63 -3.68
N LYS A 233 13.62 16.60 -4.38
CA LYS A 233 13.99 17.62 -5.40
C LYS A 233 13.02 17.63 -6.58
N LYS A 234 12.37 16.49 -6.87
CA LYS A 234 11.34 16.34 -7.91
C LYS A 234 9.92 16.30 -7.33
N ALA A 235 9.75 16.66 -6.06
CA ALA A 235 8.46 16.55 -5.39
C ALA A 235 7.39 17.45 -6.01
N ASP A 236 7.74 18.70 -6.38
CA ASP A 236 6.81 19.63 -7.02
C ASP A 236 6.36 19.12 -8.39
N GLU A 237 7.28 18.60 -9.22
CA GLU A 237 6.96 18.01 -10.51
C GLU A 237 6.07 16.77 -10.36
N ARG A 238 6.36 15.92 -9.37
CA ARG A 238 5.61 14.69 -9.10
C ARG A 238 4.20 14.94 -8.57
N LEU A 239 4.01 15.99 -7.76
CA LEU A 239 2.73 16.31 -7.13
C LEU A 239 1.88 17.28 -7.95
N LYS A 240 2.50 18.02 -8.87
CA LYS A 240 1.84 19.05 -9.67
C LYS A 240 0.77 18.43 -10.57
N GLY A 241 -0.48 18.86 -10.40
CA GLY A 241 -1.61 18.38 -11.19
C GLY A 241 -2.08 16.94 -10.89
N LYS A 242 -1.34 16.17 -10.08
CA LYS A 242 -1.62 14.75 -9.79
C LYS A 242 -2.24 14.49 -8.42
N VAL A 243 -2.29 15.51 -7.58
CA VAL A 243 -2.81 15.42 -6.22
C VAL A 243 -3.74 16.59 -5.98
N GLU A 244 -4.98 16.30 -5.61
CA GLU A 244 -5.93 17.32 -5.18
C GLU A 244 -5.33 18.15 -4.03
N PRO A 245 -5.56 19.47 -4.00
CA PRO A 245 -5.03 20.34 -2.94
C PRO A 245 -5.34 19.84 -1.52
N ALA A 246 -6.49 19.19 -1.35
CA ALA A 246 -6.87 18.57 -0.08
C ALA A 246 -5.97 17.39 0.31
N ASP A 247 -5.40 16.69 -0.66
CA ASP A 247 -4.55 15.51 -0.45
C ASP A 247 -3.05 15.88 -0.34
N LEU A 248 -2.65 17.09 -0.75
CA LEU A 248 -1.27 17.57 -0.58
C LEU A 248 -0.80 17.51 0.87
N LYS A 249 -1.70 17.75 1.83
CA LYS A 249 -1.40 17.61 3.26
C LYS A 249 -0.89 16.22 3.65
N PHE A 250 -1.34 15.15 2.93
CA PHE A 250 -0.88 13.78 3.17
C PHE A 250 0.55 13.55 2.68
N HIS A 251 1.02 14.37 1.74
CA HIS A 251 2.29 14.23 1.04
C HIS A 251 3.37 15.24 1.48
N LYS A 252 3.03 16.22 2.35
CA LYS A 252 3.98 17.24 2.85
C LYS A 252 5.32 16.68 3.33
N GLY A 253 5.33 15.47 3.90
CA GLY A 253 6.57 14.82 4.34
C GLY A 253 7.50 14.38 3.23
N LEU A 254 7.01 14.34 1.98
CA LEU A 254 7.80 13.96 0.80
C LEU A 254 8.42 15.18 0.09
N LEU A 255 8.12 16.39 0.55
CA LEU A 255 8.71 17.64 0.07
C LEU A 255 10.08 17.92 0.70
N ASN A 256 10.48 17.11 1.66
CA ASN A 256 11.71 17.28 2.44
C ASN A 256 12.50 15.97 2.50
N PRO A 257 13.79 16.03 2.79
CA PRO A 257 14.59 14.85 3.11
C PRO A 257 13.99 14.03 4.25
N ILE A 258 14.36 12.75 4.30
CA ILE A 258 14.00 11.87 5.43
C ILE A 258 14.50 12.52 6.73
N ASN A 259 13.64 12.50 7.76
CA ASN A 259 13.97 13.05 9.07
C ASN A 259 13.25 12.27 10.18
N THR A 260 13.69 12.51 11.41
CA THR A 260 13.19 11.86 12.64
C THR A 260 12.07 12.62 13.33
N ASN A 261 11.65 13.78 12.82
CA ASN A 261 10.67 14.68 13.47
C ASN A 261 9.30 14.06 13.75
N ARG A 262 9.06 12.87 13.25
CA ARG A 262 7.79 12.14 13.42
C ARG A 262 7.91 10.94 14.34
N LEU A 263 9.05 10.75 15.00
CA LEU A 263 9.29 9.67 15.95
C LEU A 263 8.93 10.12 17.36
N GLY A 264 8.29 9.25 18.12
CA GLY A 264 7.95 9.50 19.53
C GLY A 264 6.89 10.58 19.77
N LEU A 265 6.19 11.06 18.73
CA LEU A 265 5.16 12.09 18.88
C LEU A 265 4.02 11.68 19.81
N TRP A 266 3.82 10.39 20.00
CA TRP A 266 2.79 9.84 20.87
C TRP A 266 2.98 10.27 22.33
N GLU A 267 4.20 10.53 22.80
CA GLU A 267 4.50 10.93 24.17
C GLU A 267 3.87 12.28 24.54
N THR A 268 3.75 13.16 23.56
CA THR A 268 3.19 14.52 23.76
C THR A 268 1.81 14.70 23.14
N LYS A 269 1.39 13.85 22.19
CA LYS A 269 0.16 14.02 21.41
C LYS A 269 -0.97 13.05 21.79
N LEU A 270 -0.68 11.98 22.52
CA LEU A 270 -1.71 11.10 23.08
C LEU A 270 -1.87 11.35 24.56
N THR A 271 -3.12 11.29 25.03
CA THR A 271 -3.40 11.23 26.46
C THR A 271 -2.96 9.88 27.04
N ASP A 272 -2.66 9.85 28.33
CA ASP A 272 -2.31 8.60 29.05
C ASP A 272 -3.38 7.51 28.84
N LYS A 273 -4.65 7.89 28.83
CA LYS A 273 -5.78 6.99 28.58
C LYS A 273 -5.72 6.38 27.17
N GLU A 274 -5.38 7.13 26.14
CA GLU A 274 -5.25 6.65 24.77
C GLU A 274 -4.06 5.70 24.62
N VAL A 275 -2.94 6.00 25.25
CA VAL A 275 -1.77 5.10 25.30
C VAL A 275 -2.15 3.78 25.96
N ARG A 276 -2.83 3.81 27.13
CA ARG A 276 -3.32 2.61 27.81
C ARG A 276 -4.29 1.80 26.92
N TYR A 277 -5.23 2.44 26.21
CA TYR A 277 -6.09 1.76 25.25
C TYR A 277 -5.30 1.08 24.15
N ALA A 278 -4.37 1.78 23.53
CA ALA A 278 -3.54 1.24 22.46
C ALA A 278 -2.76 0.01 22.94
N GLU A 279 -2.07 0.13 24.06
CA GLU A 279 -1.22 -0.94 24.59
C GLU A 279 -2.02 -2.14 25.12
N THR A 280 -3.19 -1.89 25.74
CA THR A 280 -4.08 -2.97 26.19
C THR A 280 -4.66 -3.76 25.01
N VAL A 281 -5.10 -3.08 23.95
CA VAL A 281 -5.69 -3.71 22.75
C VAL A 281 -4.64 -4.45 21.95
N ILE A 282 -3.45 -3.87 21.75
CA ILE A 282 -2.39 -4.46 20.93
C ILE A 282 -1.67 -5.57 21.70
N GLY A 283 -1.40 -5.34 22.99
CA GLY A 283 -0.73 -6.29 23.87
C GLY A 283 0.68 -6.65 23.38
N LYS A 284 1.09 -7.88 23.58
CA LYS A 284 2.43 -8.41 23.22
C LYS A 284 2.82 -8.24 21.75
N TRP A 285 1.88 -7.92 20.86
CA TRP A 285 2.19 -7.71 19.45
C TRP A 285 3.04 -6.46 19.20
N MET A 286 3.04 -5.49 20.14
CA MET A 286 4.01 -4.39 20.07
C MET A 286 5.44 -4.92 20.22
N GLU A 287 5.66 -5.74 21.25
CA GLU A 287 6.98 -6.30 21.57
C GLU A 287 7.50 -7.23 20.46
N MET A 288 6.60 -7.99 19.80
CA MET A 288 6.93 -8.83 18.65
C MET A 288 7.45 -8.02 17.44
N TYR A 289 7.18 -6.72 17.40
CA TYR A 289 7.68 -5.79 16.40
C TYR A 289 8.78 -4.85 16.93
N GLY A 290 9.26 -5.10 18.16
CA GLY A 290 10.34 -4.33 18.78
C GLY A 290 9.90 -2.99 19.37
N TYR A 291 8.61 -2.83 19.71
CA TYR A 291 8.09 -1.63 20.37
C TYR A 291 7.80 -1.92 21.84
N GLU A 292 8.47 -1.22 22.75
CA GLU A 292 8.26 -1.39 24.19
C GLU A 292 6.93 -0.78 24.64
N ARG A 293 6.24 -1.47 25.55
CA ARG A 293 5.04 -0.95 26.20
C ARG A 293 5.39 -0.14 27.43
N LYS A 294 4.76 1.03 27.57
CA LYS A 294 4.79 1.84 28.80
C LYS A 294 4.01 1.13 29.92
N TYR A 295 2.88 0.49 29.58
CA TYR A 295 2.00 -0.22 30.52
C TYR A 295 2.03 -1.71 30.24
N LYS A 296 2.87 -2.47 30.96
CA LYS A 296 3.03 -3.92 30.75
C LYS A 296 1.89 -4.74 31.35
N ARG A 297 1.23 -4.21 32.41
CA ARG A 297 0.12 -4.91 33.07
C ARG A 297 -1.15 -4.84 32.22
N PHE A 298 -1.81 -5.99 32.06
CA PHE A 298 -3.10 -6.05 31.36
C PHE A 298 -4.19 -5.41 32.20
N ASP A 299 -4.97 -4.52 31.61
CA ASP A 299 -6.11 -3.85 32.23
C ASP A 299 -7.42 -4.43 31.64
N LEU A 300 -8.05 -5.32 32.41
CA LEU A 300 -9.30 -6.00 32.00
C LEU A 300 -10.44 -5.00 31.80
N TRP A 301 -10.60 -4.02 32.67
CA TRP A 301 -11.68 -3.04 32.58
C TRP A 301 -11.53 -2.15 31.35
N LEU A 302 -10.32 -1.75 31.06
CA LEU A 302 -10.03 -0.96 29.87
C LEU A 302 -10.24 -1.79 28.60
N TRP A 303 -9.88 -3.07 28.63
CA TRP A 303 -10.11 -4.00 27.54
C TRP A 303 -11.62 -4.20 27.27
N LEU A 304 -12.43 -4.39 28.33
CA LEU A 304 -13.88 -4.47 28.20
C LEU A 304 -14.49 -3.20 27.60
N LYS A 305 -14.01 -2.02 28.01
CA LYS A 305 -14.43 -0.73 27.43
C LYS A 305 -13.98 -0.58 25.97
N ALA A 306 -12.90 -1.22 25.55
CA ALA A 306 -12.44 -1.24 24.16
C ALA A 306 -13.22 -2.21 23.28
N LEU A 307 -13.90 -3.21 23.86
CA LEU A 307 -14.56 -4.31 23.15
C LEU A 307 -15.54 -3.85 22.06
N PRO A 308 -16.45 -2.88 22.29
CA PRO A 308 -17.35 -2.40 21.25
C PRO A 308 -16.61 -1.91 19.99
N TRP A 309 -15.51 -1.19 20.18
CA TRP A 309 -14.68 -0.67 19.09
C TRP A 309 -13.89 -1.76 18.36
N MET A 310 -13.48 -2.79 19.09
CA MET A 310 -12.82 -3.96 18.50
C MET A 310 -13.83 -4.77 17.66
N LEU A 311 -15.06 -4.94 18.15
CA LEU A 311 -16.15 -5.61 17.42
C LEU A 311 -16.53 -4.81 16.16
N TYR A 312 -16.67 -3.49 16.29
CA TYR A 312 -16.87 -2.61 15.13
C TYR A 312 -15.73 -2.73 14.12
N GLY A 313 -14.48 -2.69 14.57
CA GLY A 313 -13.32 -2.91 13.68
C GLY A 313 -13.35 -4.28 13.00
N ARG A 314 -13.81 -5.33 13.70
CA ARG A 314 -14.00 -6.67 13.14
C ARG A 314 -15.11 -6.71 12.10
N SER A 315 -16.24 -6.05 12.35
CA SER A 315 -17.36 -6.01 11.40
C SER A 315 -16.96 -5.38 10.07
N LEU A 316 -16.11 -4.34 10.08
CA LEU A 316 -15.57 -3.74 8.86
C LEU A 316 -14.78 -4.74 8.00
N TYR A 317 -14.03 -5.65 8.63
CA TYR A 317 -13.34 -6.71 7.90
C TYR A 317 -14.28 -7.77 7.36
N ILE A 318 -15.34 -8.14 8.11
CA ILE A 318 -16.37 -9.08 7.64
C ILE A 318 -17.11 -8.49 6.43
N VAL A 319 -17.54 -7.23 6.51
CA VAL A 319 -18.21 -6.55 5.39
C VAL A 319 -17.31 -6.52 4.15
N ARG A 320 -16.01 -6.24 4.32
CA ARG A 320 -15.05 -6.32 3.22
C ARG A 320 -14.96 -7.75 2.65
N ASP A 321 -14.83 -8.76 3.50
CA ASP A 321 -14.69 -10.15 3.06
C ASP A 321 -15.97 -10.62 2.30
N ILE A 322 -17.16 -10.18 2.73
CA ILE A 322 -18.42 -10.37 2.00
C ILE A 322 -18.39 -9.65 0.65
N PHE A 323 -17.92 -8.39 0.65
CA PHE A 323 -17.80 -7.62 -0.58
C PHE A 323 -16.87 -8.30 -1.60
N ASP A 324 -15.77 -8.90 -1.15
CA ASP A 324 -14.77 -9.56 -2.00
C ASP A 324 -15.30 -10.83 -2.71
N ILE A 325 -16.38 -11.45 -2.22
CA ILE A 325 -17.03 -12.60 -2.85
C ILE A 325 -18.19 -12.22 -3.80
N MET A 326 -18.56 -10.93 -3.84
CA MET A 326 -19.61 -10.46 -4.75
C MET A 326 -19.13 -10.51 -6.22
N PRO A 327 -20.07 -10.62 -7.20
CA PRO A 327 -19.74 -10.51 -8.62
C PRO A 327 -19.00 -9.19 -8.93
N TYR A 328 -18.03 -9.24 -9.83
CA TYR A 328 -17.19 -8.09 -10.21
C TYR A 328 -18.01 -6.84 -10.56
N SER A 329 -19.08 -6.99 -11.35
CA SER A 329 -19.98 -5.89 -11.76
C SER A 329 -20.64 -5.18 -10.55
N VAL A 330 -20.95 -5.92 -9.49
CA VAL A 330 -21.49 -5.36 -8.24
C VAL A 330 -20.40 -4.65 -7.46
N GLN A 331 -19.21 -5.25 -7.37
CA GLN A 331 -18.08 -4.65 -6.66
C GLN A 331 -17.72 -3.29 -7.25
N ILE A 332 -17.62 -3.16 -8.59
CA ILE A 332 -17.27 -1.89 -9.26
C ILE A 332 -18.36 -0.82 -9.02
N LYS A 333 -19.65 -1.19 -9.17
CA LYS A 333 -20.75 -0.24 -8.91
C LYS A 333 -20.75 0.29 -7.47
N LEU A 334 -20.47 -0.58 -6.49
CA LEU A 334 -20.41 -0.19 -5.08
C LEU A 334 -19.16 0.65 -4.76
N LYS A 335 -18.01 0.35 -5.36
CA LYS A 335 -16.78 1.13 -5.19
C LYS A 335 -16.92 2.56 -5.70
N ASN A 336 -17.57 2.74 -6.85
CA ASN A 336 -17.80 4.06 -7.43
C ASN A 336 -18.79 4.91 -6.59
N LYS A 337 -19.68 4.25 -5.81
CA LYS A 337 -20.57 4.91 -4.85
C LYS A 337 -19.94 5.05 -3.44
N GLY A 338 -18.79 4.46 -3.21
CA GLY A 338 -18.10 4.39 -1.90
C GLY A 338 -17.84 5.72 -1.21
N PRO A 339 -17.46 6.80 -1.90
CA PRO A 339 -17.30 8.12 -1.28
C PRO A 339 -18.58 8.65 -0.63
N LEU A 340 -19.74 8.37 -1.22
CA LEU A 340 -21.06 8.74 -0.67
C LEU A 340 -21.40 7.95 0.60
N LEU A 341 -21.08 6.65 0.63
CA LEU A 341 -21.33 5.77 1.78
C LEU A 341 -20.37 6.07 2.94
N ALA A 342 -19.09 6.34 2.66
CA ALA A 342 -18.10 6.73 3.67
C ALA A 342 -18.45 8.08 4.33
N GLY A 343 -18.96 9.03 3.56
CA GLY A 343 -19.45 10.31 4.05
C GLY A 343 -20.68 10.15 4.97
N PHE A 344 -21.55 9.19 4.69
CA PHE A 344 -22.74 8.92 5.51
C PHE A 344 -22.33 8.28 6.86
N VAL A 345 -21.45 7.30 6.85
CA VAL A 345 -20.94 6.64 8.07
C VAL A 345 -20.10 7.62 8.92
N GLY A 346 -19.29 8.46 8.29
CA GLY A 346 -18.51 9.50 8.99
C GLY A 346 -19.38 10.54 9.70
N LYS A 347 -20.54 10.87 9.13
CA LYS A 347 -21.54 11.78 9.77
C LYS A 347 -22.27 11.10 10.95
N MET A 348 -22.50 9.78 10.89
CA MET A 348 -23.14 9.04 12.00
C MET A 348 -22.23 8.85 13.21
N VAL A 349 -20.91 8.81 13.02
CA VAL A 349 -19.92 8.64 14.11
C VAL A 349 -19.52 9.97 14.74
N LYS A 350 -19.81 11.10 14.08
CA LYS A 350 -19.59 12.47 14.63
C LYS A 350 -20.76 13.00 15.47
N LYS A 351 -21.91 12.34 15.49
CA LYS A 351 -23.01 12.55 16.44
C LYS A 351 -22.87 11.59 17.63
#